data_d3d361b20c5947df077ce79673b904e7
#
_entry.id   d3d361b20c5947df077ce79673b904e7
#
_cell.length_a   1.000
_cell.length_b   1.000
_cell.length_c   1.000
_cell.angle_alpha   90.00
_cell.angle_beta   90.00
_cell.angle_gamma   90.00
#
_symmetry.space_group_name_H-M   'P 1'
#
loop_
_entity.id
_entity.type
_entity.pdbx_description
1 polymer ?
#
loop_
_entity_poly.entity_id
_entity_poly.type
_entity_poly.pdbx_seq_one_letter_code
_entity_poly.pdbx_strand_id
1 'polypeptide(L)'
;GLLDWRYAAERNRNTEQERYQPWAAQLAAGIAQQAFKIAKAVGEGRVEALRNLLDLICVEVQLTNQLGHNRPQEGSEQFFAYAIEPTVARERGVPFADLIGPGILLSAALHGQDVAPLRQTLLSAGIPLDRLNSQDIITTLKVLPSYVRQHNLPYSILNDTDINEQKAYDLLTTTGLSLSFHG
;
A
#
# COMPACT_ATOMS: atom_id res chain seq x y z
N GLY A 1 1.79 2.76 -4.51
CA GLY A 1 1.60 3.21 -5.90
C GLY A 1 2.92 3.37 -6.66
N LEU A 2 3.87 4.11 -6.10
CA LEU A 2 5.11 4.47 -6.81
C LEU A 2 5.92 3.28 -7.36
N LEU A 3 6.03 2.20 -6.60
CA LEU A 3 6.73 0.99 -7.03
C LEU A 3 6.02 0.32 -8.23
N ASP A 4 4.70 0.24 -8.17
CA ASP A 4 3.89 -0.30 -9.27
C ASP A 4 3.91 0.58 -10.51
N TRP A 5 3.92 1.90 -10.34
CA TRP A 5 4.03 2.82 -11.47
C TRP A 5 5.35 2.66 -12.22
N ARG A 6 6.47 2.53 -11.50
CA ARG A 6 7.78 2.21 -12.07
C ARG A 6 7.78 0.81 -12.71
N TYR A 7 7.23 -0.18 -12.01
CA TYR A 7 7.13 -1.57 -12.49
C TYR A 7 6.41 -1.66 -13.84
N ALA A 8 5.28 -0.93 -13.96
CA ALA A 8 4.54 -0.84 -15.21
C ALA A 8 5.33 -0.12 -16.32
N ALA A 9 6.10 0.92 -15.98
CA ALA A 9 6.92 1.65 -16.94
C ALA A 9 8.04 0.77 -17.53
N GLU A 10 8.73 0.00 -16.70
CA GLU A 10 9.79 -0.92 -17.11
C GLU A 10 9.29 -2.01 -18.09
N ARG A 11 7.97 -2.27 -18.08
CA ARG A 11 7.29 -3.27 -18.95
C ARG A 11 6.49 -2.64 -20.08
N ASN A 12 6.54 -1.32 -20.25
CA ASN A 12 5.74 -0.58 -21.21
C ASN A 12 4.23 -0.86 -21.07
N ARG A 13 3.74 -0.89 -19.83
CA ARG A 13 2.35 -1.21 -19.48
C ARG A 13 1.54 -0.02 -18.95
N ASN A 14 2.14 1.14 -18.77
CA ASN A 14 1.40 2.36 -18.47
C ASN A 14 0.60 2.79 -19.71
N THR A 15 -0.60 3.30 -19.47
CA THR A 15 -1.36 3.98 -20.52
C THR A 15 -0.68 5.31 -20.90
N GLU A 16 -1.06 5.90 -22.03
CA GLU A 16 -0.53 7.21 -22.44
C GLU A 16 -0.81 8.28 -21.38
N GLN A 17 -1.99 8.22 -20.77
CA GLN A 17 -2.39 9.15 -19.71
C GLN A 17 -1.60 8.96 -18.41
N GLU A 18 -1.23 7.72 -18.10
CA GLU A 18 -0.51 7.34 -16.88
C GLU A 18 1.00 7.19 -17.09
N ARG A 19 1.54 7.76 -18.18
CA ARG A 19 2.94 7.63 -18.54
C ARG A 19 3.85 8.02 -17.36
N TYR A 20 4.83 7.16 -17.08
CA TYR A 20 5.78 7.38 -16.00
C TYR A 20 6.62 8.64 -16.23
N GLN A 21 6.63 9.51 -15.24
CA GLN A 21 7.36 10.78 -15.24
C GLN A 21 8.41 10.77 -14.11
N PRO A 22 9.71 10.65 -14.43
CA PRO A 22 10.77 10.52 -13.42
C PRO A 22 10.78 11.65 -12.37
N TRP A 23 10.52 12.89 -12.79
CA TRP A 23 10.47 14.03 -11.88
C TRP A 23 9.34 13.91 -10.85
N ALA A 24 8.17 13.48 -11.30
CA ALA A 24 7.01 13.30 -10.43
C ALA A 24 7.20 12.10 -9.47
N ALA A 25 7.78 11.02 -9.97
CA ALA A 25 8.14 9.87 -9.15
C ALA A 25 9.16 10.24 -8.06
N GLN A 26 10.14 11.09 -8.39
CA GLN A 26 11.12 11.56 -7.42
C GLN A 26 10.49 12.48 -6.35
N LEU A 27 9.57 13.34 -6.75
CA LEU A 27 8.82 14.20 -5.82
C LEU A 27 7.96 13.34 -4.87
N ALA A 28 7.19 12.38 -5.40
CA ALA A 28 6.40 11.45 -4.59
C ALA A 28 7.26 10.65 -3.60
N ALA A 29 8.42 10.16 -4.04
CA ALA A 29 9.38 9.48 -3.16
C ALA A 29 9.90 10.40 -2.05
N GLY A 30 10.16 11.67 -2.35
CA GLY A 30 10.57 12.68 -1.37
C GLY A 30 9.49 12.94 -0.31
N ILE A 31 8.22 13.04 -0.74
CA ILE A 31 7.06 13.18 0.16
C ILE A 31 6.98 11.97 1.11
N ALA A 32 7.05 10.75 0.59
CA ALA A 32 7.01 9.53 1.38
C ALA A 32 8.17 9.46 2.40
N GLN A 33 9.39 9.82 1.99
CA GLN A 33 10.55 9.87 2.88
C GLN A 33 10.37 10.86 4.03
N GLN A 34 9.77 12.04 3.77
CA GLN A 34 9.49 13.00 4.83
C GLN A 34 8.40 12.49 5.78
N ALA A 35 7.34 11.86 5.26
CA ALA A 35 6.31 11.23 6.08
C ALA A 35 6.92 10.16 7.02
N PHE A 36 7.84 9.34 6.53
CA PHE A 36 8.56 8.36 7.37
C PHE A 36 9.38 8.99 8.49
N LYS A 37 10.07 10.11 8.22
CA LYS A 37 10.86 10.81 9.25
C LYS A 37 10.01 11.36 10.40
N ILE A 38 8.79 11.79 10.12
CA ILE A 38 7.88 12.36 11.13
C ILE A 38 6.91 11.34 11.73
N ALA A 39 6.89 10.09 11.25
CA ALA A 39 5.91 9.05 11.60
C ALA A 39 5.72 8.88 13.11
N LYS A 40 6.82 8.76 13.87
CA LYS A 40 6.77 8.64 15.33
C LYS A 40 6.12 9.86 16.00
N ALA A 41 6.50 11.06 15.57
CA ALA A 41 5.96 12.30 16.14
C ALA A 41 4.47 12.49 15.78
N VAL A 42 4.03 11.97 14.63
CA VAL A 42 2.60 11.88 14.24
C VAL A 42 1.86 10.93 15.16
N GLY A 43 2.40 9.73 15.41
CA GLY A 43 1.80 8.75 16.33
C GLY A 43 1.72 9.24 17.78
N GLU A 44 2.65 10.12 18.19
CA GLU A 44 2.64 10.81 19.49
C GLU A 44 1.64 11.99 19.54
N GLY A 45 0.95 12.30 18.44
CA GLY A 45 -0.01 13.40 18.36
C GLY A 45 0.63 14.80 18.39
N ARG A 46 1.91 14.94 18.04
CA ARG A 46 2.61 16.25 18.07
C ARG A 46 2.05 17.17 16.98
N VAL A 47 1.57 18.33 17.40
CA VAL A 47 0.87 19.29 16.54
C VAL A 47 1.71 19.71 15.32
N GLU A 48 3.01 19.96 15.52
CA GLU A 48 3.89 20.35 14.40
C GLU A 48 4.08 19.20 13.40
N ALA A 49 4.17 17.95 13.85
CA ALA A 49 4.27 16.80 12.97
C ALA A 49 2.97 16.58 12.19
N LEU A 50 1.81 16.79 12.83
CA LEU A 50 0.51 16.73 12.16
C LEU A 50 0.35 17.83 11.11
N ARG A 51 0.83 19.06 11.38
CA ARG A 51 0.86 20.13 10.36
C ARG A 51 1.75 19.76 9.19
N ASN A 52 2.97 19.28 9.46
CA ASN A 52 3.88 18.84 8.42
C ASN A 52 3.28 17.70 7.56
N LEU A 53 2.60 16.75 8.20
CA LEU A 53 1.91 15.68 7.47
C LEU A 53 0.81 16.25 6.57
N LEU A 54 0.02 17.20 7.05
CA LEU A 54 -1.01 17.86 6.26
C LEU A 54 -0.41 18.59 5.06
N ASP A 55 0.71 19.30 5.24
CA ASP A 55 1.41 19.99 4.16
C ASP A 55 1.89 18.98 3.09
N LEU A 56 2.44 17.84 3.50
CA LEU A 56 2.85 16.76 2.58
C LEU A 56 1.66 16.20 1.79
N ILE A 57 0.52 15.98 2.45
CA ILE A 57 -0.71 15.54 1.79
C ILE A 57 -1.19 16.58 0.77
N CYS A 58 -1.15 17.86 1.11
CA CYS A 58 -1.53 18.93 0.18
C CYS A 58 -0.62 18.95 -1.07
N VAL A 59 0.69 18.79 -0.89
CA VAL A 59 1.64 18.72 -2.03
C VAL A 59 1.36 17.49 -2.89
N GLU A 60 1.04 16.35 -2.28
CA GLU A 60 0.73 15.13 -3.00
C GLU A 60 -0.57 15.22 -3.81
N VAL A 61 -1.61 15.84 -3.24
CA VAL A 61 -2.86 16.13 -3.97
C VAL A 61 -2.60 17.06 -5.15
N GLN A 62 -1.77 18.09 -4.99
CA GLN A 62 -1.40 18.96 -6.10
C GLN A 62 -0.63 18.21 -7.20
N LEU A 63 0.28 17.33 -6.81
CA LEU A 63 1.03 16.50 -7.76
C LEU A 63 0.09 15.62 -8.59
N THR A 64 -0.84 14.92 -7.98
CA THR A 64 -1.80 14.05 -8.69
C THR A 64 -2.75 14.86 -9.57
N ASN A 65 -3.19 16.03 -9.12
CA ASN A 65 -3.99 16.93 -9.94
C ASN A 65 -3.23 17.41 -11.19
N GLN A 66 -1.95 17.72 -11.05
CA GLN A 66 -1.10 18.14 -12.17
C GLN A 66 -0.83 16.99 -13.15
N LEU A 67 -0.71 15.78 -12.66
CA LEU A 67 -0.52 14.58 -13.49
C LEU A 67 -1.81 14.13 -14.18
N GLY A 68 -2.97 14.42 -13.59
CA GLY A 68 -4.27 13.93 -14.04
C GLY A 68 -4.53 12.46 -13.74
N HIS A 69 -3.73 11.86 -12.86
CA HIS A 69 -3.89 10.47 -12.42
C HIS A 69 -3.26 10.22 -11.04
N ASN A 70 -3.63 9.11 -10.39
CA ASN A 70 -3.23 8.78 -9.02
C ASN A 70 -2.07 7.77 -8.94
N ARG A 71 -1.39 7.44 -10.05
CA ARG A 71 -0.36 6.39 -10.07
C ARG A 71 0.75 6.51 -9.00
N PRO A 72 1.23 7.71 -8.61
CA PRO A 72 2.19 7.81 -7.53
C PRO A 72 1.68 7.31 -6.18
N GLN A 73 0.36 7.37 -5.95
CA GLN A 73 -0.29 7.00 -4.69
C GLN A 73 -1.02 5.67 -4.76
N GLU A 74 -1.49 5.24 -5.94
CA GLU A 74 -2.37 4.12 -6.12
C GLU A 74 -1.66 2.93 -6.78
N GLY A 75 -1.62 1.83 -6.05
CA GLY A 75 -0.99 0.58 -6.49
C GLY A 75 -1.50 -0.63 -5.71
N SER A 76 -0.68 -1.65 -5.66
CA SER A 76 -1.01 -2.96 -5.05
C SER A 76 -1.51 -2.86 -3.61
N GLU A 77 -1.03 -1.86 -2.86
CA GLU A 77 -1.46 -1.60 -1.48
C GLU A 77 -2.94 -1.21 -1.40
N GLN A 78 -3.41 -0.38 -2.32
CA GLN A 78 -4.82 0.00 -2.37
C GLN A 78 -5.67 -1.08 -3.03
N PHE A 79 -5.14 -1.78 -4.03
CA PHE A 79 -5.86 -2.89 -4.68
C PHE A 79 -6.17 -4.02 -3.70
N PHE A 80 -5.26 -4.29 -2.76
CA PHE A 80 -5.54 -5.19 -1.64
C PHE A 80 -6.71 -4.68 -0.78
N ALA A 81 -6.69 -3.38 -0.41
CA ALA A 81 -7.76 -2.78 0.38
C ALA A 81 -9.12 -2.83 -0.35
N TYR A 82 -9.14 -2.53 -1.67
CA TYR A 82 -10.34 -2.64 -2.50
C TYR A 82 -10.91 -4.07 -2.57
N ALA A 83 -10.04 -5.07 -2.60
CA ALA A 83 -10.46 -6.47 -2.68
C ALA A 83 -11.02 -7.00 -1.35
N ILE A 84 -10.46 -6.59 -0.21
CA ILE A 84 -10.86 -7.09 1.11
C ILE A 84 -12.00 -6.30 1.74
N GLU A 85 -12.14 -5.01 1.42
CA GLU A 85 -13.15 -4.13 2.02
C GLU A 85 -14.59 -4.61 1.82
N PRO A 86 -15.04 -4.98 0.60
CA PRO A 86 -16.42 -5.41 0.38
C PRO A 86 -16.74 -6.80 0.96
N THR A 87 -15.74 -7.53 1.42
CA THR A 87 -15.88 -8.86 2.01
C THR A 87 -15.97 -8.76 3.55
N VAL A 88 -15.01 -9.34 4.23
CA VAL A 88 -14.97 -9.43 5.69
C VAL A 88 -14.68 -8.11 6.42
N ALA A 89 -13.98 -7.16 5.78
CA ALA A 89 -13.62 -5.92 6.45
C ALA A 89 -14.85 -5.08 6.78
N ARG A 90 -15.77 -4.94 5.82
CA ARG A 90 -17.05 -4.21 6.01
C ARG A 90 -17.94 -4.88 7.05
N GLU A 91 -18.09 -6.19 7.02
CA GLU A 91 -18.89 -6.94 7.97
C GLU A 91 -18.37 -6.80 9.42
N ARG A 92 -17.05 -6.68 9.58
CA ARG A 92 -16.41 -6.50 10.89
C ARG A 92 -16.26 -5.04 11.30
N GLY A 93 -16.69 -4.10 10.47
CA GLY A 93 -16.57 -2.67 10.76
C GLY A 93 -15.14 -2.16 10.75
N VAL A 94 -14.24 -2.80 9.99
CA VAL A 94 -12.85 -2.32 9.84
C VAL A 94 -12.84 -1.11 8.90
N PRO A 95 -12.36 0.05 9.34
CA PRO A 95 -12.28 1.23 8.50
C PRO A 95 -11.36 0.99 7.29
N PHE A 96 -11.70 1.54 6.12
CA PHE A 96 -10.88 1.42 4.91
C PHE A 96 -9.43 1.89 5.14
N ALA A 97 -9.23 2.96 5.89
CA ALA A 97 -7.90 3.47 6.21
C ALA A 97 -7.01 2.44 6.93
N ASP A 98 -7.60 1.56 7.76
CA ASP A 98 -6.86 0.52 8.48
C ASP A 98 -6.44 -0.65 7.59
N LEU A 99 -6.98 -0.75 6.37
CA LEU A 99 -6.62 -1.77 5.37
C LEU A 99 -5.36 -1.41 4.59
N ILE A 100 -5.04 -0.12 4.51
CA ILE A 100 -3.90 0.39 3.72
C ILE A 100 -2.56 -0.02 4.33
N GLY A 101 -2.42 0.02 5.67
CA GLY A 101 -1.19 -0.38 6.36
C GLY A 101 -0.73 -1.80 6.01
N PRO A 102 -1.58 -2.83 6.19
CA PRO A 102 -1.30 -4.19 5.72
C PRO A 102 -1.00 -4.24 4.21
N GLY A 103 -1.78 -3.54 3.37
CA GLY A 103 -1.56 -3.45 1.93
C GLY A 103 -0.18 -2.93 1.56
N ILE A 104 0.32 -1.89 2.26
CA ILE A 104 1.66 -1.33 2.06
C ILE A 104 2.74 -2.39 2.32
N LEU A 105 2.64 -3.16 3.41
CA LEU A 105 3.61 -4.21 3.73
C LEU A 105 3.59 -5.33 2.71
N LEU A 106 2.41 -5.78 2.29
CA LEU A 106 2.24 -6.83 1.28
C LEU A 106 2.79 -6.37 -0.08
N SER A 107 2.49 -5.15 -0.50
CA SER A 107 3.02 -4.57 -1.74
C SER A 107 4.55 -4.46 -1.69
N ALA A 108 5.12 -3.97 -0.59
CA ALA A 108 6.56 -3.87 -0.41
C ALA A 108 7.23 -5.25 -0.47
N ALA A 109 6.66 -6.27 0.17
CA ALA A 109 7.17 -7.64 0.12
C ALA A 109 7.12 -8.22 -1.29
N LEU A 110 6.04 -7.99 -2.05
CA LEU A 110 5.91 -8.40 -3.45
C LEU A 110 6.99 -7.77 -4.33
N HIS A 111 7.36 -6.52 -4.08
CA HIS A 111 8.44 -5.81 -4.76
C HIS A 111 9.85 -6.14 -4.21
N GLY A 112 9.97 -7.12 -3.29
CA GLY A 112 11.26 -7.53 -2.72
C GLY A 112 11.93 -6.47 -1.83
N GLN A 113 11.14 -5.55 -1.26
CA GLN A 113 11.65 -4.54 -0.34
C GLN A 113 11.82 -5.13 1.07
N ASP A 114 12.77 -4.58 1.84
CA ASP A 114 12.85 -4.87 3.27
C ASP A 114 11.64 -4.26 4.00
N VAL A 115 10.77 -5.11 4.54
CA VAL A 115 9.54 -4.69 5.20
C VAL A 115 9.71 -4.35 6.69
N ALA A 116 10.79 -4.75 7.31
CA ALA A 116 10.97 -4.56 8.75
C ALA A 116 11.05 -3.09 9.16
N PRO A 117 11.83 -2.21 8.50
CA PRO A 117 11.84 -0.78 8.79
C PRO A 117 10.49 -0.12 8.50
N LEU A 118 9.83 -0.53 7.42
CA LEU A 118 8.53 0.00 7.01
C LEU A 118 7.46 -0.35 8.05
N ARG A 119 7.42 -1.61 8.49
CA ARG A 119 6.52 -2.06 9.56
C ARG A 119 6.72 -1.28 10.85
N GLN A 120 7.97 -1.07 11.27
CA GLN A 120 8.29 -0.28 12.45
C GLN A 120 7.80 1.18 12.31
N THR A 121 7.94 1.76 11.12
CA THR A 121 7.48 3.12 10.83
C THR A 121 5.96 3.22 10.93
N LEU A 122 5.21 2.29 10.33
CA LEU A 122 3.75 2.27 10.39
C LEU A 122 3.25 2.15 11.84
N LEU A 123 3.83 1.22 12.62
CA LEU A 123 3.49 1.08 14.03
C LEU A 123 3.81 2.34 14.84
N SER A 124 4.95 2.99 14.58
CA SER A 124 5.32 4.25 15.26
C SER A 124 4.35 5.38 14.93
N ALA A 125 3.76 5.38 13.75
CA ALA A 125 2.73 6.32 13.34
C ALA A 125 1.35 6.04 13.96
N GLY A 126 1.21 4.92 14.68
CA GLY A 126 -0.06 4.50 15.27
C GLY A 126 -1.00 3.79 14.29
N ILE A 127 -0.47 3.32 13.15
CA ILE A 127 -1.27 2.59 12.15
C ILE A 127 -1.50 1.17 12.65
N PRO A 128 -2.77 0.71 12.80
CA PRO A 128 -3.06 -0.65 13.24
C PRO A 128 -2.72 -1.65 12.12
N LEU A 129 -2.05 -2.75 12.47
CA LEU A 129 -1.70 -3.82 11.55
C LEU A 129 -2.37 -5.16 11.90
N ASP A 130 -3.24 -5.16 12.90
CA ASP A 130 -3.86 -6.34 13.52
C ASP A 130 -5.39 -6.40 13.37
N ARG A 131 -5.98 -5.52 12.54
CA ARG A 131 -7.43 -5.47 12.31
C ARG A 131 -7.96 -6.62 11.45
N LEU A 132 -7.10 -7.26 10.69
CA LEU A 132 -7.43 -8.36 9.80
C LEU A 132 -6.85 -9.66 10.35
N ASN A 133 -7.58 -10.76 10.27
CA ASN A 133 -7.00 -12.06 10.59
C ASN A 133 -6.22 -12.64 9.38
N SER A 134 -5.32 -13.58 9.67
CA SER A 134 -4.46 -14.21 8.66
C SER A 134 -5.24 -14.90 7.55
N GLN A 135 -6.36 -15.56 7.88
CA GLN A 135 -7.16 -16.30 6.91
C GLN A 135 -7.82 -15.37 5.89
N ASP A 136 -8.32 -14.22 6.33
CA ASP A 136 -8.91 -13.22 5.43
C ASP A 136 -7.86 -12.65 4.48
N ILE A 137 -6.66 -12.38 5.00
CA ILE A 137 -5.54 -11.88 4.17
C ILE A 137 -5.15 -12.94 3.14
N ILE A 138 -4.98 -14.21 3.53
CA ILE A 138 -4.64 -15.32 2.63
C ILE A 138 -5.70 -15.46 1.53
N THR A 139 -6.97 -15.49 1.92
CA THR A 139 -8.07 -15.63 0.98
C THR A 139 -8.08 -14.49 -0.03
N THR A 140 -7.90 -13.26 0.44
CA THR A 140 -7.83 -12.08 -0.43
C THR A 140 -6.61 -12.13 -1.36
N LEU A 141 -5.43 -12.45 -0.85
CA LEU A 141 -4.20 -12.54 -1.63
C LEU A 141 -4.33 -13.53 -2.80
N LYS A 142 -4.96 -14.67 -2.58
CA LYS A 142 -5.16 -15.72 -3.62
C LYS A 142 -6.02 -15.23 -4.77
N VAL A 143 -7.00 -14.36 -4.52
CA VAL A 143 -7.88 -13.82 -5.56
C VAL A 143 -7.42 -12.48 -6.12
N LEU A 144 -6.47 -11.81 -5.46
CA LEU A 144 -6.06 -10.46 -5.77
C LEU A 144 -5.54 -10.27 -7.21
N PRO A 145 -4.70 -11.17 -7.79
CA PRO A 145 -4.27 -11.04 -9.17
C PRO A 145 -5.42 -11.10 -10.18
N SER A 146 -6.43 -11.95 -9.94
CA SER A 146 -7.62 -12.00 -10.77
C SER A 146 -8.56 -10.81 -10.57
N TYR A 147 -8.69 -10.34 -9.33
CA TYR A 147 -9.43 -9.13 -8.98
C TYR A 147 -8.93 -7.90 -9.75
N VAL A 148 -7.61 -7.67 -9.75
CA VAL A 148 -6.99 -6.55 -10.48
C VAL A 148 -7.31 -6.60 -11.97
N ARG A 149 -7.23 -7.78 -12.60
CA ARG A 149 -7.56 -7.96 -14.01
C ARG A 149 -9.05 -7.77 -14.30
N GLN A 150 -9.93 -8.31 -13.47
CA GLN A 150 -11.39 -8.23 -13.65
C GLN A 150 -11.92 -6.79 -13.49
N HIS A 151 -11.31 -6.00 -12.62
CA HIS A 151 -11.71 -4.61 -12.38
C HIS A 151 -10.95 -3.61 -13.24
N ASN A 152 -10.09 -4.08 -14.18
CA ASN A 152 -9.27 -3.23 -15.04
C ASN A 152 -8.46 -2.19 -14.25
N LEU A 153 -7.93 -2.60 -13.09
CA LEU A 153 -7.09 -1.71 -12.28
C LEU A 153 -5.75 -1.46 -12.99
N PRO A 154 -5.08 -0.33 -12.68
CA PRO A 154 -3.81 0.00 -13.28
C PRO A 154 -2.78 -1.13 -13.15
N TYR A 155 -1.96 -1.31 -14.18
CA TYR A 155 -0.98 -2.39 -14.20
C TYR A 155 0.01 -2.30 -13.03
N SER A 156 0.19 -3.40 -12.35
CA SER A 156 1.00 -3.52 -11.14
C SER A 156 1.76 -4.86 -11.12
N ILE A 157 2.57 -5.09 -10.12
CA ILE A 157 3.23 -6.38 -9.89
C ILE A 157 2.22 -7.54 -9.77
N LEU A 158 0.99 -7.27 -9.36
CA LEU A 158 -0.07 -8.27 -9.23
C LEU A 158 -0.52 -8.87 -10.58
N ASN A 159 -0.28 -8.16 -11.69
CA ASN A 159 -0.61 -8.69 -13.02
C ASN A 159 0.32 -9.83 -13.44
N ASP A 160 1.56 -9.80 -12.97
CA ASP A 160 2.62 -10.77 -13.31
C ASP A 160 2.92 -11.76 -12.16
N THR A 161 2.16 -11.66 -11.07
CA THR A 161 2.37 -12.51 -9.89
C THR A 161 1.23 -13.53 -9.79
N ASP A 162 1.60 -14.80 -9.69
CA ASP A 162 0.68 -15.85 -9.24
C ASP A 162 0.84 -16.02 -7.73
N ILE A 163 -0.27 -15.93 -6.99
CA ILE A 163 -0.27 -16.05 -5.53
C ILE A 163 -1.06 -17.32 -5.14
N ASN A 164 -0.34 -18.42 -5.04
CA ASN A 164 -0.86 -19.66 -4.45
C ASN A 164 -0.85 -19.57 -2.91
N GLU A 165 -1.37 -20.59 -2.27
CA GLU A 165 -1.49 -20.63 -0.81
C GLU A 165 -0.14 -20.53 -0.09
N GLN A 166 0.89 -21.22 -0.57
CA GLN A 166 2.23 -21.15 0.01
C GLN A 166 2.80 -19.75 -0.06
N LYS A 167 2.71 -19.10 -1.22
CA LYS A 167 3.18 -17.71 -1.40
C LYS A 167 2.41 -16.73 -0.51
N ALA A 168 1.11 -16.92 -0.31
CA ALA A 168 0.32 -16.11 0.60
C ALA A 168 0.80 -16.26 2.06
N TYR A 169 1.12 -17.47 2.50
CA TYR A 169 1.73 -17.72 3.82
C TYR A 169 3.12 -17.10 3.95
N ASP A 170 3.95 -17.20 2.93
CA ASP A 170 5.28 -16.59 2.91
C ASP A 170 5.20 -15.06 3.01
N LEU A 171 4.25 -14.43 2.32
CA LEU A 171 3.99 -12.99 2.41
C LEU A 171 3.54 -12.58 3.83
N LEU A 172 2.64 -13.34 4.44
CA LEU A 172 2.21 -13.09 5.83
C LEU A 172 3.39 -13.17 6.81
N THR A 173 4.22 -14.19 6.67
CA THR A 173 5.39 -14.40 7.53
C THR A 173 6.39 -13.25 7.33
N THR A 174 6.69 -12.90 6.09
CA THR A 174 7.64 -11.83 5.74
C THR A 174 7.18 -10.48 6.26
N THR A 175 5.88 -10.20 6.19
CA THR A 175 5.30 -8.91 6.63
C THR A 175 5.02 -8.84 8.13
N GLY A 176 5.06 -9.98 8.82
CA GLY A 176 4.68 -10.07 10.23
C GLY A 176 3.20 -9.78 10.48
N LEU A 177 2.34 -10.01 9.47
CA LEU A 177 0.87 -9.90 9.56
C LEU A 177 0.23 -11.21 10.04
N SER A 178 1.03 -12.25 10.31
CA SER A 178 0.56 -13.45 10.97
C SER A 178 0.14 -13.11 12.39
N LEU A 179 -1.09 -13.46 12.76
CA LEU A 179 -1.59 -13.24 14.11
C LEU A 179 -0.71 -13.90 15.14
N SER A 180 -0.33 -13.13 16.16
CA SER A 180 -0.24 -13.67 17.49
C SER A 180 -1.62 -14.21 17.86
N PHE A 181 -1.77 -15.51 17.99
CA PHE A 181 -2.94 -16.08 18.66
C PHE A 181 -2.98 -15.48 20.06
N HIS A 182 -3.86 -14.52 20.29
CA HIS A 182 -4.25 -14.18 21.64
C HIS A 182 -5.25 -15.28 22.03
N GLY A 183 -4.72 -16.30 22.75
CA GLY A 183 -5.50 -17.29 23.44
C GLY A 183 -6.33 -16.66 24.55
#